data_48e4fc4ad2417c429be5390caaf2b52c
#
_entry.id   48e4fc4ad2417c429be5390caaf2b52c
#
_cell.length_a   1.000
_cell.length_b   1.000
_cell.length_c   1.000
_cell.angle_alpha   90.00
_cell.angle_beta   90.00
_cell.angle_gamma   90.00
#
_symmetry.space_group_name_H-M   'P 1'
#
loop_
_entity.id
_entity.type
_entity.pdbx_description
1 polymer ?
#
loop_
_entity_poly.entity_id
_entity_poly.type
_entity_poly.pdbx_seq_one_letter_code
_entity_poly.pdbx_strand_id
1 'polypeptide(L)'
;YWTFDGWLALRKRLKDEDAPVLKKTVLPGIELRLAAPMKGRLNAHVLFSNEVDEQVLRDFISALRIELVDRPLSEPALRELARKVGEDKLKHHGFKKADVDASDEKALLAGAVIAEINADSYREAIRKVPNEHAIGLMPFDTNDGLAEVGWQEHYAYAMNLFQTSPIFETRDTDLRGAFVGEQTAGNAKWFKNFQAGLNNIPRLAVSGSDAHCFVGTPGDNNKRGYGDFPSGKRTWIKADPTFHGL
;
A
#
# COMPACT_ATOMS: atom_id res chain seq x y z
N TYR A 1 12.03 -3.16 -7.13
CA TYR A 1 11.89 -4.44 -6.45
C TYR A 1 11.58 -4.22 -4.98
N TRP A 2 10.60 -4.92 -4.43
CA TRP A 2 10.13 -4.71 -3.07
C TRP A 2 11.04 -5.39 -2.05
N THR A 3 11.83 -4.61 -1.29
CA THR A 3 12.68 -5.09 -0.18
C THR A 3 12.56 -4.18 1.03
N PHE A 4 13.01 -4.67 2.17
CA PHE A 4 13.13 -3.88 3.40
C PHE A 4 14.58 -3.48 3.72
N ASP A 5 15.49 -3.61 2.76
CA ASP A 5 16.93 -3.39 3.00
C ASP A 5 17.25 -1.99 3.52
N GLY A 6 16.55 -0.96 3.00
CA GLY A 6 16.70 0.42 3.49
C GLY A 6 16.27 0.59 4.95
N TRP A 7 15.16 -0.04 5.34
CA TRP A 7 14.71 -0.05 6.72
C TRP A 7 15.69 -0.81 7.64
N LEU A 8 16.15 -1.98 7.22
CA LEU A 8 17.07 -2.80 7.97
C LEU A 8 18.40 -2.07 8.20
N ALA A 9 18.91 -1.38 7.18
CA ALA A 9 20.10 -0.53 7.29
C ALA A 9 19.89 0.64 8.28
N LEU A 10 18.74 1.33 8.20
CA LEU A 10 18.39 2.39 9.14
C LEU A 10 18.30 1.85 10.58
N ARG A 11 17.59 0.75 10.79
CA ARG A 11 17.42 0.12 12.11
C ARG A 11 18.77 -0.30 12.71
N LYS A 12 19.68 -0.81 11.88
CA LYS A 12 21.05 -1.12 12.32
C LYS A 12 21.78 0.15 12.74
N ARG A 13 21.73 1.20 11.93
CA ARG A 13 22.41 2.48 12.20
C ARG A 13 21.88 3.15 13.49
N LEU A 14 20.59 3.01 13.81
CA LEU A 14 19.99 3.57 15.03
C LEU A 14 20.41 2.87 16.33
N LYS A 15 21.15 1.76 16.23
CA LYS A 15 21.72 1.05 17.40
C LYS A 15 23.15 1.48 17.72
N ASP A 16 23.78 2.28 16.86
CA ASP A 16 25.14 2.77 17.06
C ASP A 16 25.15 3.83 18.19
N GLU A 17 26.24 3.92 18.95
CA GLU A 17 26.35 4.87 20.08
C GLU A 17 26.24 6.33 19.66
N ASP A 18 26.68 6.66 18.46
CA ASP A 18 26.62 8.00 17.87
C ASP A 18 25.36 8.22 16.97
N ALA A 19 24.38 7.30 17.06
CA ALA A 19 23.17 7.40 16.25
C ALA A 19 22.38 8.67 16.56
N PRO A 20 21.76 9.30 15.55
CA PRO A 20 20.88 10.43 15.78
C PRO A 20 19.62 9.99 16.55
N VAL A 21 19.22 10.79 17.52
CA VAL A 21 17.95 10.59 18.22
C VAL A 21 16.80 10.96 17.29
N LEU A 22 15.96 10.00 16.94
CA LEU A 22 14.76 10.27 16.16
C LEU A 22 13.72 11.01 17.01
N LYS A 23 13.24 12.14 16.50
CA LYS A 23 12.17 12.92 17.14
C LYS A 23 10.77 12.41 16.80
N LYS A 24 10.66 11.42 15.93
CA LYS A 24 9.41 10.85 15.41
C LYS A 24 9.51 9.33 15.37
N THR A 25 8.41 8.66 15.59
CA THR A 25 8.30 7.23 15.33
C THR A 25 8.35 6.99 13.83
N VAL A 26 9.24 6.09 13.39
CA VAL A 26 9.36 5.65 12.01
C VAL A 26 8.96 4.18 11.97
N LEU A 27 7.94 3.89 11.17
CA LEU A 27 7.45 2.53 10.94
C LEU A 27 7.86 2.07 9.54
N PRO A 28 8.34 0.83 9.37
CA PRO A 28 8.58 0.29 8.04
C PRO A 28 7.26 0.07 7.31
N GLY A 29 7.24 0.33 6.03
CA GLY A 29 6.06 0.11 5.20
C GLY A 29 6.43 -0.33 3.80
N ILE A 30 5.48 -0.92 3.12
CA ILE A 30 5.58 -1.33 1.74
C ILE A 30 4.33 -0.96 0.98
N GLU A 31 4.49 -0.43 -0.24
CA GLU A 31 3.42 -0.24 -1.19
C GLU A 31 3.42 -1.37 -2.20
N LEU A 32 2.27 -1.97 -2.39
CA LEU A 32 2.04 -3.07 -3.33
C LEU A 32 0.96 -2.67 -4.33
N ARG A 33 1.00 -3.29 -5.49
CA ARG A 33 -0.08 -3.22 -6.48
C ARG A 33 -0.82 -4.55 -6.46
N LEU A 34 -2.12 -4.50 -6.22
CA LEU A 34 -2.96 -5.70 -6.25
C LEU A 34 -3.56 -5.89 -7.63
N ALA A 35 -3.64 -7.13 -8.06
CA ALA A 35 -4.46 -7.49 -9.20
C ALA A 35 -5.93 -7.21 -8.87
N ALA A 36 -6.58 -6.35 -9.65
CA ALA A 36 -7.95 -5.91 -9.40
C ALA A 36 -8.75 -5.79 -10.70
N PRO A 37 -10.06 -6.06 -10.64
CA PRO A 37 -10.94 -5.91 -11.79
C PRO A 37 -11.30 -4.43 -12.01
N MET A 38 -10.32 -3.64 -12.43
CA MET A 38 -10.44 -2.21 -12.71
C MET A 38 -9.51 -1.79 -13.85
N LYS A 39 -9.75 -0.63 -14.44
CA LYS A 39 -8.93 -0.12 -15.54
C LYS A 39 -7.53 0.31 -15.12
N GLY A 40 -7.39 0.80 -13.89
CA GLY A 40 -6.14 1.28 -13.33
C GLY A 40 -5.41 0.21 -12.52
N ARG A 41 -4.68 0.66 -11.53
CA ARG A 41 -3.98 -0.15 -10.55
C ARG A 41 -4.66 0.02 -9.21
N LEU A 42 -4.80 -1.04 -8.44
CA LEU A 42 -5.21 -0.96 -7.06
C LEU A 42 -3.96 -0.97 -6.19
N ASN A 43 -3.69 0.13 -5.50
CA ASN A 43 -2.60 0.19 -4.54
C ASN A 43 -3.07 -0.33 -3.18
N ALA A 44 -2.16 -0.94 -2.45
CA ALA A 44 -2.34 -1.35 -1.07
C ALA A 44 -1.02 -1.17 -0.32
N HIS A 45 -1.11 -0.74 0.92
CA HIS A 45 0.05 -0.53 1.76
C HIS A 45 0.02 -1.48 2.95
N VAL A 46 1.18 -1.82 3.47
CA VAL A 46 1.31 -2.50 4.75
C VAL A 46 2.29 -1.74 5.60
N LEU A 47 1.88 -1.40 6.81
CA LEU A 47 2.75 -0.86 7.85
C LEU A 47 3.13 -1.99 8.80
N PHE A 48 4.37 -2.00 9.25
CA PHE A 48 4.87 -2.96 10.22
C PHE A 48 5.33 -2.25 11.49
N SER A 49 5.28 -2.98 12.59
CA SER A 49 5.95 -2.54 13.82
C SER A 49 7.44 -2.37 13.57
N ASN A 50 8.02 -1.33 14.17
CA ASN A 50 9.47 -1.15 14.18
C ASN A 50 10.22 -2.23 14.99
N GLU A 51 9.48 -3.05 15.76
CA GLU A 51 10.00 -4.17 16.54
C GLU A 51 10.01 -5.50 15.78
N VAL A 52 9.37 -5.55 14.60
CA VAL A 52 9.27 -6.79 13.82
C VAL A 52 10.65 -7.33 13.42
N ASP A 53 10.82 -8.63 13.51
CA ASP A 53 12.06 -9.28 13.11
C ASP A 53 12.30 -9.25 11.60
N GLU A 54 13.57 -9.21 11.20
CA GLU A 54 13.97 -9.25 9.79
C GLU A 54 13.42 -10.46 9.06
N GLN A 55 13.46 -11.64 9.69
CA GLN A 55 12.97 -12.87 9.08
C GLN A 55 11.47 -12.78 8.79
N VAL A 56 10.67 -12.17 9.69
CA VAL A 56 9.23 -11.95 9.48
C VAL A 56 8.97 -11.06 8.28
N LEU A 57 9.76 -10.01 8.07
CA LEU A 57 9.65 -9.15 6.88
C LEU A 57 9.99 -9.92 5.58
N ARG A 58 11.00 -10.79 5.62
CA ARG A 58 11.37 -11.65 4.48
C ARG A 58 10.28 -12.69 4.19
N ASP A 59 9.73 -13.29 5.23
CA ASP A 59 8.65 -14.28 5.13
C ASP A 59 7.37 -13.64 4.56
N PHE A 60 7.06 -12.40 4.98
CA PHE A 60 5.96 -11.62 4.41
C PHE A 60 6.11 -11.46 2.90
N ILE A 61 7.28 -11.00 2.41
CA ILE A 61 7.54 -10.86 0.97
C ILE A 61 7.40 -12.19 0.25
N SER A 62 7.94 -13.26 0.82
CA SER A 62 7.91 -14.61 0.22
C SER A 62 6.49 -15.20 0.18
N ALA A 63 5.59 -14.77 1.05
CA ALA A 63 4.19 -15.19 1.06
C ALA A 63 3.34 -14.51 -0.02
N LEU A 64 3.78 -13.36 -0.55
CA LEU A 64 3.10 -12.68 -1.64
C LEU A 64 3.23 -13.46 -2.95
N ARG A 65 2.16 -13.53 -3.73
CA ARG A 65 2.14 -14.19 -5.03
C ARG A 65 1.88 -13.20 -6.14
N ILE A 66 2.62 -13.33 -7.23
CA ILE A 66 2.38 -12.56 -8.47
C ILE A 66 1.20 -13.21 -9.19
N GLU A 67 0.14 -12.44 -9.43
CA GLU A 67 -1.12 -12.95 -9.98
C GLU A 67 -0.93 -13.71 -11.30
N LEU A 68 -0.31 -13.09 -12.30
CA LEU A 68 -0.24 -13.64 -13.66
C LEU A 68 0.57 -14.94 -13.78
N VAL A 69 1.60 -15.11 -12.97
CA VAL A 69 2.48 -16.30 -13.03
C VAL A 69 2.20 -17.28 -11.90
N ASP A 70 1.36 -16.88 -10.94
CA ASP A 70 1.00 -17.66 -9.76
C ASP A 70 2.22 -18.19 -8.98
N ARG A 71 3.24 -17.33 -8.82
CA ARG A 71 4.49 -17.68 -8.12
C ARG A 71 4.75 -16.73 -6.95
N PRO A 72 5.43 -17.20 -5.89
CA PRO A 72 5.90 -16.32 -4.84
C PRO A 72 6.72 -15.16 -5.38
N LEU A 73 6.55 -13.97 -4.80
CA LEU A 73 7.28 -12.77 -5.17
C LEU A 73 8.77 -12.97 -4.98
N SER A 74 9.50 -13.03 -6.08
CA SER A 74 10.93 -13.27 -6.13
C SER A 74 11.52 -12.75 -7.44
N GLU A 75 12.82 -12.51 -7.48
CA GLU A 75 13.48 -12.08 -8.73
C GLU A 75 13.24 -13.03 -9.91
N PRO A 76 13.38 -14.36 -9.75
CA PRO A 76 13.08 -15.27 -10.85
C PRO A 76 11.64 -15.15 -11.35
N ALA A 77 10.67 -15.00 -10.44
CA ALA A 77 9.26 -14.86 -10.80
C ALA A 77 8.97 -13.52 -11.51
N LEU A 78 9.65 -12.44 -11.11
CA LEU A 78 9.55 -11.13 -11.78
C LEU A 78 10.13 -11.18 -13.20
N ARG A 79 11.28 -11.83 -13.40
CA ARG A 79 11.86 -12.03 -14.73
C ARG A 79 10.95 -12.88 -15.63
N GLU A 80 10.38 -13.95 -15.08
CA GLU A 80 9.42 -14.80 -15.78
C GLU A 80 8.18 -14.00 -16.18
N LEU A 81 7.60 -13.20 -15.26
CA LEU A 81 6.49 -12.32 -15.55
C LEU A 81 6.77 -11.41 -16.72
N ALA A 82 7.90 -10.68 -16.69
CA ALA A 82 8.26 -9.74 -17.74
C ALA A 82 8.39 -10.40 -19.11
N ARG A 83 8.91 -11.62 -19.17
CA ARG A 83 9.03 -12.39 -20.41
C ARG A 83 7.72 -12.99 -20.89
N LYS A 84 6.78 -13.25 -19.99
CA LYS A 84 5.48 -13.84 -20.28
C LYS A 84 4.45 -12.81 -20.77
N VAL A 85 4.54 -11.56 -20.32
CA VAL A 85 3.59 -10.53 -20.73
C VAL A 85 3.78 -10.11 -22.20
N GLY A 86 2.67 -9.68 -22.83
CA GLY A 86 2.67 -9.20 -24.19
C GLY A 86 3.44 -7.88 -24.38
N GLU A 87 3.88 -7.64 -25.61
CA GLU A 87 4.66 -6.47 -26.00
C GLU A 87 3.94 -5.14 -25.68
N ASP A 88 2.63 -5.08 -25.86
CA ASP A 88 1.83 -3.88 -25.59
C ASP A 88 1.88 -3.46 -24.11
N LYS A 89 1.79 -4.43 -23.17
CA LYS A 89 1.91 -4.13 -21.73
C LYS A 89 3.32 -3.63 -21.38
N LEU A 90 4.35 -4.22 -21.96
CA LEU A 90 5.73 -3.75 -21.77
C LEU A 90 5.93 -2.33 -22.34
N LYS A 91 5.46 -2.08 -23.56
CA LYS A 91 5.55 -0.79 -24.23
C LYS A 91 4.83 0.32 -23.46
N HIS A 92 3.66 0.02 -22.90
CA HIS A 92 2.92 0.95 -22.03
C HIS A 92 3.76 1.45 -20.85
N HIS A 93 4.65 0.60 -20.34
CA HIS A 93 5.57 0.93 -19.24
C HIS A 93 6.98 1.35 -19.71
N GLY A 94 7.16 1.62 -20.99
CA GLY A 94 8.43 2.10 -21.54
C GLY A 94 9.49 1.03 -21.80
N PHE A 95 9.12 -0.26 -21.78
CA PHE A 95 10.02 -1.37 -22.07
C PHE A 95 9.85 -1.91 -23.48
N LYS A 96 10.97 -2.34 -24.09
CA LYS A 96 10.94 -3.07 -25.37
C LYS A 96 11.07 -4.57 -25.10
N LYS A 97 10.23 -5.38 -25.73
CA LYS A 97 10.21 -6.84 -25.57
C LYS A 97 11.59 -7.46 -25.85
N ALA A 98 12.23 -7.05 -26.92
CA ALA A 98 13.57 -7.54 -27.28
C ALA A 98 14.63 -7.31 -26.20
N ASP A 99 14.60 -6.14 -25.53
CA ASP A 99 15.53 -5.81 -24.45
C ASP A 99 15.28 -6.67 -23.21
N VAL A 100 13.98 -6.89 -22.88
CA VAL A 100 13.54 -7.74 -21.77
C VAL A 100 13.93 -9.19 -21.98
N ASP A 101 13.80 -9.70 -23.21
CA ASP A 101 14.17 -11.09 -23.55
C ASP A 101 15.67 -11.30 -23.53
N ALA A 102 16.46 -10.26 -23.89
CA ALA A 102 17.91 -10.33 -23.99
C ALA A 102 18.65 -10.10 -22.66
N SER A 103 18.00 -9.50 -21.65
CA SER A 103 18.69 -9.08 -20.42
C SER A 103 17.90 -9.44 -19.16
N ASP A 104 18.51 -10.18 -18.25
CA ASP A 104 17.94 -10.50 -16.93
C ASP A 104 17.70 -9.25 -16.08
N GLU A 105 18.56 -8.25 -16.18
CA GLU A 105 18.41 -6.98 -15.47
C GLU A 105 17.19 -6.21 -15.99
N LYS A 106 17.05 -6.10 -17.32
CA LYS A 106 15.87 -5.47 -17.93
C LYS A 106 14.58 -6.24 -17.65
N ALA A 107 14.64 -7.57 -17.65
CA ALA A 107 13.51 -8.41 -17.28
C ALA A 107 13.10 -8.20 -15.81
N LEU A 108 14.07 -8.12 -14.89
CA LEU A 108 13.81 -7.86 -13.48
C LEU A 108 13.16 -6.48 -13.27
N LEU A 109 13.74 -5.44 -13.89
CA LEU A 109 13.21 -4.08 -13.80
C LEU A 109 11.77 -3.99 -14.36
N ALA A 110 11.54 -4.54 -15.55
CA ALA A 110 10.22 -4.57 -16.15
C ALA A 110 9.22 -5.36 -15.28
N GLY A 111 9.63 -6.53 -14.78
CA GLY A 111 8.80 -7.35 -13.90
C GLY A 111 8.41 -6.62 -12.61
N ALA A 112 9.34 -5.91 -11.99
CA ALA A 112 9.07 -5.11 -10.80
C ALA A 112 8.07 -3.96 -11.06
N VAL A 113 8.12 -3.36 -12.26
CA VAL A 113 7.20 -2.27 -12.64
C VAL A 113 5.80 -2.77 -12.95
N ILE A 114 5.67 -3.96 -13.56
CA ILE A 114 4.38 -4.46 -14.06
C ILE A 114 3.70 -5.49 -13.14
N ALA A 115 4.40 -5.98 -12.10
CA ALA A 115 3.86 -6.99 -11.21
C ALA A 115 2.63 -6.50 -10.45
N GLU A 116 1.64 -7.37 -10.40
CA GLU A 116 0.43 -7.23 -9.60
C GLU A 116 0.35 -8.44 -8.65
N ILE A 117 0.10 -8.17 -7.39
CA ILE A 117 0.05 -9.17 -6.32
C ILE A 117 -1.38 -9.70 -6.20
N ASN A 118 -1.52 -11.00 -6.06
CA ASN A 118 -2.79 -11.64 -5.78
C ASN A 118 -3.35 -11.14 -4.44
N ALA A 119 -4.61 -10.68 -4.45
CA ALA A 119 -5.24 -10.04 -3.30
C ALA A 119 -5.41 -10.98 -2.10
N ASP A 120 -5.65 -12.28 -2.32
CA ASP A 120 -5.76 -13.24 -1.24
C ASP A 120 -4.40 -13.51 -0.60
N SER A 121 -3.34 -13.61 -1.41
CA SER A 121 -1.97 -13.75 -0.88
C SER A 121 -1.54 -12.52 -0.05
N TYR A 122 -1.93 -11.32 -0.46
CA TYR A 122 -1.72 -10.09 0.32
C TYR A 122 -2.38 -10.18 1.70
N ARG A 123 -3.65 -10.56 1.76
CA ARG A 123 -4.40 -10.70 3.02
C ARG A 123 -3.83 -11.80 3.90
N GLU A 124 -3.49 -12.93 3.30
CA GLU A 124 -2.85 -14.06 3.98
C GLU A 124 -1.48 -13.70 4.56
N ALA A 125 -0.65 -12.97 3.79
CA ALA A 125 0.66 -12.53 4.22
C ALA A 125 0.57 -11.63 5.46
N ILE A 126 -0.38 -10.68 5.50
CA ILE A 126 -0.62 -9.84 6.68
C ILE A 126 -1.01 -10.67 7.89
N ARG A 127 -1.96 -11.62 7.73
CA ARG A 127 -2.43 -12.46 8.84
C ARG A 127 -1.35 -13.38 9.42
N LYS A 128 -0.34 -13.74 8.62
CA LYS A 128 0.78 -14.58 9.06
C LYS A 128 1.83 -13.84 9.85
N VAL A 129 1.81 -12.50 9.84
CA VAL A 129 2.72 -11.72 10.67
C VAL A 129 2.33 -11.90 12.14
N PRO A 130 3.24 -12.41 13.00
CA PRO A 130 2.93 -12.70 14.40
C PRO A 130 2.66 -11.42 15.19
N ASN A 131 1.95 -11.58 16.31
CA ASN A 131 1.66 -10.50 17.29
C ASN A 131 1.01 -9.25 16.69
N GLU A 132 0.26 -9.41 15.59
CA GLU A 132 -0.39 -8.30 14.90
C GLU A 132 0.58 -7.17 14.50
N HIS A 133 1.84 -7.49 14.24
CA HIS A 133 2.89 -6.54 13.87
C HIS A 133 2.80 -6.06 12.42
N ALA A 134 1.69 -6.28 11.73
CA ALA A 134 1.40 -5.74 10.39
C ALA A 134 -0.03 -5.20 10.30
N ILE A 135 -0.20 -4.05 9.70
CA ILE A 135 -1.50 -3.42 9.45
C ILE A 135 -1.62 -3.09 7.96
N GLY A 136 -2.69 -3.58 7.32
CA GLY A 136 -3.05 -3.19 5.95
C GLY A 136 -3.67 -1.80 5.91
N LEU A 137 -3.28 -1.01 4.93
CA LEU A 137 -3.84 0.30 4.62
C LEU A 137 -4.15 0.37 3.13
N MET A 138 -5.33 0.88 2.78
CA MET A 138 -5.73 1.00 1.39
C MET A 138 -6.14 2.43 1.04
N PRO A 139 -5.68 2.98 -0.09
CA PRO A 139 -6.29 4.15 -0.70
C PRO A 139 -7.77 3.85 -1.00
N PHE A 140 -8.66 4.82 -0.81
CA PHE A 140 -10.08 4.61 -1.07
C PHE A 140 -10.58 5.42 -2.26
N ASP A 141 -10.51 6.76 -2.20
CA ASP A 141 -11.10 7.69 -3.16
C ASP A 141 -10.08 8.33 -4.13
N THR A 142 -8.94 7.68 -4.31
CA THR A 142 -7.93 8.04 -5.32
C THR A 142 -8.08 7.20 -6.59
N ASN A 143 -7.41 7.58 -7.68
CA ASN A 143 -7.47 6.85 -8.97
C ASN A 143 -6.94 5.41 -8.90
N ASP A 144 -6.25 5.06 -7.83
CA ASP A 144 -5.67 3.76 -7.52
C ASP A 144 -6.28 3.17 -6.24
N GLY A 145 -7.43 3.71 -5.82
CA GLY A 145 -8.13 3.35 -4.60
C GLY A 145 -9.24 2.33 -4.80
N LEU A 146 -9.70 1.77 -3.69
CA LEU A 146 -10.70 0.70 -3.69
C LEU A 146 -12.08 1.15 -4.24
N ALA A 147 -12.40 2.44 -4.21
CA ALA A 147 -13.64 2.98 -4.78
C ALA A 147 -13.71 2.84 -6.31
N GLU A 148 -12.55 2.76 -6.98
CA GLU A 148 -12.47 2.60 -8.44
C GLU A 148 -12.75 1.16 -8.91
N VAL A 149 -12.78 0.18 -7.99
CA VAL A 149 -13.22 -1.18 -8.32
C VAL A 149 -14.72 -1.16 -8.62
N GLY A 150 -15.13 -1.78 -9.71
CA GLY A 150 -16.55 -1.87 -10.10
C GLY A 150 -17.35 -2.71 -9.10
N TRP A 151 -17.80 -2.10 -8.00
CA TRP A 151 -18.48 -2.78 -6.89
C TRP A 151 -19.74 -3.52 -7.30
N GLN A 152 -20.45 -3.05 -8.32
CA GLN A 152 -21.65 -3.73 -8.82
C GLN A 152 -21.35 -5.08 -9.48
N GLU A 153 -20.23 -5.14 -10.23
CA GLU A 153 -19.81 -6.34 -10.96
C GLU A 153 -18.88 -7.23 -10.11
N HIS A 154 -18.10 -6.62 -9.22
CA HIS A 154 -17.03 -7.27 -8.45
C HIS A 154 -17.23 -7.12 -6.94
N TYR A 155 -18.49 -7.15 -6.49
CA TYR A 155 -18.87 -6.88 -5.10
C TYR A 155 -18.09 -7.71 -4.08
N ALA A 156 -17.98 -9.03 -4.29
CA ALA A 156 -17.29 -9.91 -3.35
C ALA A 156 -15.80 -9.57 -3.21
N TYR A 157 -15.14 -9.22 -4.32
CA TYR A 157 -13.74 -8.78 -4.31
C TYR A 157 -13.58 -7.48 -3.52
N ALA A 158 -14.35 -6.45 -3.87
CA ALA A 158 -14.28 -5.14 -3.23
C ALA A 158 -14.61 -5.22 -1.73
N MET A 159 -15.70 -5.92 -1.37
CA MET A 159 -16.11 -6.08 0.02
C MET A 159 -15.09 -6.85 0.86
N ASN A 160 -14.45 -7.84 0.28
CA ASN A 160 -13.43 -8.61 0.97
C ASN A 160 -12.24 -7.75 1.41
N LEU A 161 -11.75 -6.88 0.53
CA LEU A 161 -10.70 -5.92 0.86
C LEU A 161 -11.22 -4.81 1.79
N PHE A 162 -12.41 -4.29 1.52
CA PHE A 162 -13.04 -3.23 2.32
C PHE A 162 -13.23 -3.66 3.79
N GLN A 163 -13.76 -4.85 4.02
CA GLN A 163 -14.00 -5.35 5.38
C GLN A 163 -12.72 -5.74 6.12
N THR A 164 -11.69 -6.17 5.39
CA THR A 164 -10.44 -6.63 6.02
C THR A 164 -9.39 -5.53 6.21
N SER A 165 -9.62 -4.32 5.66
CA SER A 165 -8.70 -3.18 5.83
C SER A 165 -9.07 -2.38 7.09
N PRO A 166 -8.19 -2.27 8.09
CA PRO A 166 -8.45 -1.47 9.28
C PRO A 166 -8.23 0.02 9.06
N ILE A 167 -7.41 0.40 8.06
CA ILE A 167 -7.05 1.79 7.76
C ILE A 167 -7.33 2.08 6.28
N PHE A 168 -7.94 3.25 6.02
CA PHE A 168 -8.14 3.77 4.68
C PHE A 168 -7.51 5.14 4.50
N GLU A 169 -6.93 5.38 3.33
CA GLU A 169 -6.52 6.72 2.94
C GLU A 169 -7.66 7.41 2.19
N THR A 170 -8.08 8.58 2.70
CA THR A 170 -9.02 9.47 2.02
C THR A 170 -8.72 10.92 2.31
N ARG A 171 -8.95 11.78 1.33
CA ARG A 171 -8.86 13.24 1.46
C ARG A 171 -10.23 13.90 1.62
N ASP A 172 -11.29 13.14 1.45
CA ASP A 172 -12.67 13.60 1.60
C ASP A 172 -13.09 13.55 3.08
N THR A 173 -13.64 14.67 3.58
CA THR A 173 -14.02 14.82 4.99
C THR A 173 -15.28 14.04 5.34
N ASP A 174 -16.23 13.92 4.40
CA ASP A 174 -17.48 13.18 4.62
C ASP A 174 -17.22 11.67 4.60
N LEU A 175 -16.32 11.20 3.73
CA LEU A 175 -15.83 9.82 3.76
C LEU A 175 -15.09 9.52 5.06
N ARG A 176 -14.22 10.44 5.50
CA ARG A 176 -13.51 10.29 6.78
C ARG A 176 -14.47 10.14 7.95
N GLY A 177 -15.49 11.01 8.01
CA GLY A 177 -16.58 10.89 8.99
C GLY A 177 -17.26 9.53 8.92
N ALA A 178 -17.63 9.09 7.71
CA ALA A 178 -18.27 7.79 7.52
C ALA A 178 -17.39 6.62 7.99
N PHE A 179 -16.09 6.63 7.73
CA PHE A 179 -15.17 5.57 8.19
C PHE A 179 -15.12 5.47 9.72
N VAL A 180 -15.14 6.59 10.43
CA VAL A 180 -15.11 6.61 11.90
C VAL A 180 -16.51 6.48 12.55
N GLY A 181 -17.55 6.30 11.74
CA GLY A 181 -18.92 6.12 12.23
C GLY A 181 -19.67 7.43 12.50
N GLU A 182 -19.23 8.55 11.93
CA GLU A 182 -19.86 9.86 12.08
C GLU A 182 -20.73 10.19 10.86
N GLN A 183 -22.01 10.43 11.11
CA GLN A 183 -22.94 10.90 10.08
C GLN A 183 -22.85 12.42 9.94
N THR A 184 -22.62 12.89 8.70
CA THR A 184 -22.58 14.31 8.33
C THR A 184 -23.72 14.63 7.36
N ALA A 185 -23.91 15.91 7.06
CA ALA A 185 -24.88 16.31 6.02
C ALA A 185 -24.45 15.79 4.63
N GLY A 186 -23.15 15.72 4.35
CA GLY A 186 -22.62 15.25 3.06
C GLY A 186 -22.73 13.73 2.87
N ASN A 187 -22.60 12.95 3.94
CA ASN A 187 -22.66 11.48 3.85
C ASN A 187 -24.03 10.88 4.19
N ALA A 188 -25.00 11.65 4.66
CA ALA A 188 -26.29 11.19 5.20
C ALA A 188 -27.05 10.24 4.27
N LYS A 189 -26.98 10.45 2.94
CA LYS A 189 -27.72 9.64 1.96
C LYS A 189 -27.20 8.20 1.86
N TRP A 190 -25.93 7.99 2.07
CA TRP A 190 -25.28 6.69 1.86
C TRP A 190 -24.65 6.11 3.14
N PHE A 191 -24.62 6.88 4.24
CA PHE A 191 -23.98 6.53 5.51
C PHE A 191 -24.40 5.14 6.03
N LYS A 192 -25.72 4.88 6.08
CA LYS A 192 -26.24 3.60 6.60
C LYS A 192 -25.73 2.39 5.83
N ASN A 193 -25.71 2.48 4.49
CA ASN A 193 -25.23 1.39 3.63
C ASN A 193 -23.72 1.22 3.77
N PHE A 194 -23.00 2.32 3.91
CA PHE A 194 -21.54 2.31 4.12
C PHE A 194 -21.19 1.65 5.46
N GLN A 195 -21.89 2.01 6.55
CA GLN A 195 -21.71 1.36 7.85
C GLN A 195 -22.02 -0.13 7.80
N ALA A 196 -23.09 -0.53 7.12
CA ALA A 196 -23.40 -1.95 6.93
C ALA A 196 -22.26 -2.68 6.19
N GLY A 197 -21.66 -2.06 5.18
CA GLY A 197 -20.48 -2.57 4.49
C GLY A 197 -19.25 -2.75 5.39
N LEU A 198 -19.09 -1.88 6.39
CA LEU A 198 -18.05 -1.99 7.43
C LEU A 198 -18.44 -2.94 8.59
N ASN A 199 -19.57 -3.61 8.53
CA ASN A 199 -20.15 -4.39 9.65
C ASN A 199 -20.35 -3.54 10.92
N ASN A 200 -20.61 -2.24 10.76
CA ASN A 200 -20.69 -1.24 11.83
C ASN A 200 -19.43 -1.16 12.72
N ILE A 201 -18.29 -1.53 12.19
CA ILE A 201 -16.99 -1.42 12.87
C ILE A 201 -16.26 -0.20 12.30
N PRO A 202 -16.02 0.85 13.10
CA PRO A 202 -15.27 2.01 12.64
C PRO A 202 -13.88 1.64 12.10
N ARG A 203 -13.41 2.41 11.13
CA ARG A 203 -12.08 2.28 10.54
C ARG A 203 -11.32 3.58 10.73
N LEU A 204 -10.00 3.49 10.86
CA LEU A 204 -9.16 4.67 10.84
C LEU A 204 -9.10 5.23 9.42
N ALA A 205 -9.39 6.52 9.28
CA ALA A 205 -9.26 7.23 8.02
C ALA A 205 -8.12 8.25 8.11
N VAL A 206 -7.14 8.12 7.23
CA VAL A 206 -5.92 8.94 7.23
C VAL A 206 -5.76 9.67 5.91
N SER A 207 -4.93 10.72 5.89
CA SER A 207 -4.41 11.31 4.65
C SER A 207 -2.91 11.49 4.76
N GLY A 208 -2.19 11.10 3.72
CA GLY A 208 -0.75 11.24 3.61
C GLY A 208 -0.30 12.47 2.82
N SER A 209 1.00 12.76 2.84
CA SER A 209 1.61 13.81 2.01
C SER A 209 1.84 13.35 0.57
N ASP A 210 1.94 12.06 0.34
CA ASP A 210 2.38 11.48 -0.93
C ASP A 210 3.74 12.07 -1.37
N ALA A 211 4.68 12.11 -0.43
CA ALA A 211 5.97 12.74 -0.62
C ALA A 211 6.90 11.89 -1.49
N HIS A 212 7.38 12.47 -2.60
CA HIS A 212 8.33 11.82 -3.52
C HIS A 212 9.76 12.32 -3.36
N CYS A 213 10.00 13.30 -2.49
CA CYS A 213 11.33 13.86 -2.22
C CYS A 213 11.43 14.36 -0.77
N PHE A 214 12.66 14.57 -0.28
CA PHE A 214 12.86 15.11 1.07
C PHE A 214 12.48 16.59 1.16
N VAL A 215 12.80 17.37 0.13
CA VAL A 215 12.47 18.79 0.04
C VAL A 215 11.57 18.99 -1.16
N GLY A 216 10.37 19.52 -0.91
CA GLY A 216 9.38 19.75 -1.95
C GLY A 216 9.70 20.95 -2.83
N THR A 217 9.11 21.00 -4.01
CA THR A 217 9.09 22.19 -4.87
C THR A 217 7.80 22.95 -4.61
N PRO A 218 7.86 24.20 -4.11
CA PRO A 218 6.66 25.00 -3.85
C PRO A 218 5.76 25.10 -5.07
N GLY A 219 4.47 24.79 -4.88
CA GLY A 219 3.47 24.84 -5.96
C GLY A 219 3.42 23.61 -6.88
N ASP A 220 4.34 22.66 -6.75
CA ASP A 220 4.33 21.42 -7.54
C ASP A 220 3.77 20.25 -6.70
N ASN A 221 2.52 19.88 -6.95
CA ASN A 221 1.86 18.78 -6.24
C ASN A 221 2.51 17.39 -6.50
N ASN A 222 3.27 17.24 -7.58
CA ASN A 222 3.98 16.00 -7.92
C ASN A 222 5.37 15.93 -7.25
N LYS A 223 5.81 17.02 -6.63
CA LYS A 223 7.10 17.12 -5.95
C LYS A 223 6.93 17.59 -4.51
N ARG A 224 5.99 17.00 -3.80
CA ARG A 224 5.82 17.24 -2.37
C ARG A 224 7.00 16.69 -1.59
N GLY A 225 7.49 17.50 -0.66
CA GLY A 225 8.51 17.08 0.27
C GLY A 225 7.94 16.31 1.46
N TYR A 226 8.82 15.67 2.17
CA TYR A 226 8.48 14.97 3.41
C TYR A 226 7.87 15.96 4.43
N GLY A 227 6.63 15.71 4.82
CA GLY A 227 5.88 16.57 5.74
C GLY A 227 5.08 17.68 5.08
N ASP A 228 5.10 17.82 3.76
CA ASP A 228 4.28 18.77 3.01
C ASP A 228 2.85 18.22 2.85
N PHE A 229 2.02 18.47 3.83
CA PHE A 229 0.62 18.03 3.78
C PHE A 229 -0.24 19.05 3.02
N PRO A 230 -1.23 18.59 2.22
CA PRO A 230 -2.25 19.49 1.69
C PRO A 230 -2.92 20.27 2.81
N SER A 231 -3.16 21.57 2.57
CA SER A 231 -3.79 22.44 3.55
C SER A 231 -5.10 21.84 4.07
N GLY A 232 -5.27 21.82 5.40
CA GLY A 232 -6.46 21.29 6.05
C GLY A 232 -6.63 19.76 6.04
N LYS A 233 -5.67 19.00 5.47
CA LYS A 233 -5.78 17.53 5.31
C LYS A 233 -4.83 16.75 6.20
N ARG A 234 -4.62 17.22 7.42
CA ARG A 234 -3.86 16.47 8.45
C ARG A 234 -4.81 15.56 9.22
N THR A 235 -4.35 14.34 9.48
CA THR A 235 -5.03 13.42 10.38
C THR A 235 -4.42 13.52 11.76
N TRP A 236 -5.25 13.74 12.76
CA TRP A 236 -4.86 13.68 14.17
C TRP A 236 -5.39 12.39 14.76
N ILE A 237 -4.51 11.57 15.32
CA ILE A 237 -4.86 10.31 15.98
C ILE A 237 -4.63 10.51 17.48
N LYS A 238 -5.66 10.24 18.28
CA LYS A 238 -5.56 10.28 19.75
C LYS A 238 -5.11 8.92 20.25
N ALA A 239 -3.80 8.65 20.13
CA ALA A 239 -3.18 7.40 20.56
C ALA A 239 -1.70 7.66 20.88
N ASP A 240 -1.06 6.70 21.51
CA ASP A 240 0.39 6.72 21.67
C ASP A 240 1.08 6.68 20.31
N PRO A 241 2.20 7.41 20.11
CA PRO A 241 2.91 7.43 18.83
C PRO A 241 3.75 6.16 18.63
N THR A 242 3.07 5.02 18.70
CA THR A 242 3.64 3.67 18.51
C THR A 242 2.85 2.91 17.47
N PHE A 243 3.39 1.79 17.01
CA PHE A 243 2.64 0.91 16.10
C PHE A 243 1.35 0.39 16.75
N HIS A 244 1.39 -0.01 18.01
CA HIS A 244 0.21 -0.51 18.74
C HIS A 244 -0.79 0.59 19.11
N GLY A 245 -0.43 1.85 18.98
CA GLY A 245 -1.33 2.99 19.14
C GLY A 245 -2.14 3.30 17.88
N LEU A 246 -1.79 2.72 16.74
CA LEU A 246 -2.55 2.82 15.49
C LEU A 246 -3.74 1.87 15.47
#